data_eba24b92bab4533cf09de32a45a75587
#
_entry.id   eba24b92bab4533cf09de32a45a75587
#
_cell.length_a   1.000
_cell.length_b   1.000
_cell.length_c   1.000
_cell.angle_alpha   90.00
_cell.angle_beta   90.00
_cell.angle_gamma   90.00
#
_symmetry.space_group_name_H-M   'P 1'
#
loop_
_entity.id
_entity.type
_entity.pdbx_description
1 polymer ?
#
loop_
_entity_poly.entity_id
_entity_poly.type
_entity_poly.pdbx_seq_one_letter_code
_entity_poly.pdbx_strand_id
1 'polypeptide(L)'
;GQGRAAVWPPLPERYQIAGVVVSSSDVHRGVGVCAGLDAVELPLADGSDANEFTGCVQAAVQELAKKDFLYPHAGLSDDVLHATDVQDKVRAIERFDAQVVGPILAALATHPAYRLLVVCDPGLAKSHGAEVPPILYALCDSAAKPSAGVTKRFHEQDANIAGTAPCAR
;
A
#
# COMPACT_ATOMS: atom_id res chain seq x y z
N GLY A 1 -11.36 -21.46 10.10
CA GLY A 1 -10.57 -22.46 10.81
C GLY A 1 -9.89 -21.86 12.02
N GLN A 2 -9.95 -22.52 13.16
CA GLN A 2 -9.21 -22.08 14.34
C GLN A 2 -7.76 -22.58 14.23
N GLY A 3 -6.86 -21.67 13.84
CA GLY A 3 -5.42 -21.92 13.83
C GLY A 3 -4.74 -21.42 15.10
N ARG A 4 -3.46 -21.74 15.28
CA ARG A 4 -2.62 -21.11 16.29
C ARG A 4 -2.28 -19.69 15.83
N ALA A 5 -2.16 -18.74 16.77
CA ALA A 5 -1.67 -17.40 16.48
C ALA A 5 -0.30 -17.50 15.78
N ALA A 6 -0.13 -16.75 14.70
CA ALA A 6 1.17 -16.68 14.04
C ALA A 6 2.17 -15.99 14.99
N VAL A 7 3.32 -16.61 15.20
CA VAL A 7 4.41 -16.04 15.99
C VAL A 7 5.47 -15.59 15.00
N TRP A 8 5.52 -14.31 14.75
CA TRP A 8 6.56 -13.69 13.94
C TRP A 8 7.49 -12.85 14.81
N PRO A 9 8.78 -12.73 14.44
CA PRO A 9 9.63 -11.75 15.09
C PRO A 9 9.05 -10.36 14.88
N PRO A 10 8.79 -9.59 15.95
CA PRO A 10 8.21 -8.27 15.83
C PRO A 10 9.07 -7.36 14.95
N LEU A 11 8.48 -6.70 13.96
CA LEU A 11 9.20 -5.77 13.09
C LEU A 11 9.88 -4.63 13.86
N PRO A 12 9.24 -4.03 14.89
CA PRO A 12 9.86 -3.01 15.72
C PRO A 12 11.16 -3.48 16.39
N GLU A 13 11.19 -4.70 16.90
CA GLU A 13 12.39 -5.26 17.54
C GLU A 13 13.49 -5.57 16.53
N ARG A 14 13.09 -6.17 15.40
CA ARG A 14 14.03 -6.60 14.35
C ARG A 14 14.71 -5.44 13.64
N TYR A 15 13.98 -4.37 13.39
CA TYR A 15 14.44 -3.24 12.57
C TYR A 15 14.64 -1.96 13.36
N GLN A 16 14.38 -1.97 14.68
CA GLN A 16 14.47 -0.81 15.57
C GLN A 16 13.61 0.36 15.07
N ILE A 17 12.37 0.07 14.67
CA ILE A 17 11.41 1.03 14.13
C ILE A 17 10.13 1.06 14.95
N ALA A 18 9.50 2.21 15.05
CA ALA A 18 8.12 2.32 15.49
C ALA A 18 7.20 2.30 14.27
N GLY A 19 6.26 1.35 14.22
CA GLY A 19 5.41 1.17 13.04
C GLY A 19 3.93 1.10 13.36
N VAL A 20 3.09 1.44 12.36
CA VAL A 20 1.64 1.41 12.47
C VAL A 20 0.99 0.92 11.17
N VAL A 21 -0.07 0.14 11.30
CA VAL A 21 -1.01 -0.18 10.23
C VAL A 21 -2.27 0.69 10.35
N VAL A 22 -2.69 1.26 9.24
CA VAL A 22 -3.90 2.10 9.13
C VAL A 22 -4.85 1.43 8.14
N SER A 23 -5.98 0.90 8.59
CA SER A 23 -6.90 0.17 7.69
C SER A 23 -8.31 0.05 8.28
N SER A 24 -9.31 -0.01 7.43
CA SER A 24 -10.67 -0.45 7.77
C SER A 24 -10.76 -1.98 7.88
N SER A 25 -9.86 -2.72 7.25
CA SER A 25 -9.86 -4.18 7.19
C SER A 25 -9.28 -4.81 8.46
N ASP A 26 -10.08 -5.63 9.15
CA ASP A 26 -9.65 -6.42 10.32
C ASP A 26 -8.47 -7.33 10.01
N VAL A 27 -8.43 -7.88 8.80
CA VAL A 27 -7.36 -8.79 8.38
C VAL A 27 -6.02 -8.06 8.35
N HIS A 28 -5.98 -6.89 7.71
CA HIS A 28 -4.74 -6.11 7.60
C HIS A 28 -4.28 -5.60 8.97
N ARG A 29 -5.22 -5.11 9.81
CA ARG A 29 -4.90 -4.72 11.18
C ARG A 29 -4.40 -5.90 12.00
N GLY A 30 -5.06 -7.06 11.91
CA GLY A 30 -4.65 -8.28 12.61
C GLY A 30 -3.24 -8.75 12.22
N VAL A 31 -2.91 -8.73 10.94
CA VAL A 31 -1.56 -9.04 10.45
C VAL A 31 -0.54 -8.03 10.99
N GLY A 32 -0.86 -6.74 10.97
CA GLY A 32 -0.01 -5.69 11.54
C GLY A 32 0.28 -5.92 13.02
N VAL A 33 -0.75 -6.17 13.82
CA VAL A 33 -0.61 -6.47 15.26
C VAL A 33 0.24 -7.73 15.49
N CYS A 34 0.03 -8.79 14.71
CA CYS A 34 0.86 -10.00 14.78
C CYS A 34 2.33 -9.71 14.42
N ALA A 35 2.59 -8.72 13.58
CA ALA A 35 3.93 -8.26 13.24
C ALA A 35 4.52 -7.25 14.25
N GLY A 36 3.80 -6.94 15.33
CA GLY A 36 4.23 -6.02 16.38
C GLY A 36 4.01 -4.54 16.07
N LEU A 37 3.21 -4.23 15.05
CA LEU A 37 2.84 -2.85 14.73
C LEU A 37 1.65 -2.38 15.56
N ASP A 38 1.58 -1.08 15.81
CA ASP A 38 0.34 -0.46 16.26
C ASP A 38 -0.73 -0.53 15.17
N ALA A 39 -2.00 -0.43 15.55
CA ALA A 39 -3.11 -0.47 14.60
C ALA A 39 -4.04 0.74 14.81
N VAL A 40 -4.33 1.43 13.73
CA VAL A 40 -5.36 2.47 13.66
C VAL A 40 -6.52 1.95 12.85
N GLU A 41 -7.69 1.89 13.48
CA GLU A 41 -8.92 1.52 12.83
C GLU A 41 -9.51 2.73 12.09
N LEU A 42 -9.78 2.55 10.82
CA LEU A 42 -10.57 3.48 10.04
C LEU A 42 -12.05 3.13 10.23
N PRO A 43 -12.94 4.12 10.34
CA PRO A 43 -14.36 3.86 10.27
C PRO A 43 -14.67 3.04 9.01
N LEU A 44 -15.56 2.06 9.17
CA LEU A 44 -16.07 1.35 7.98
C LEU A 44 -16.68 2.40 7.06
N ALA A 45 -16.20 2.43 5.82
CA ALA A 45 -16.74 3.33 4.82
C ALA A 45 -18.24 3.02 4.65
N ASP A 46 -19.01 4.07 4.45
CA ASP A 46 -20.45 3.99 4.11
C ASP A 46 -20.69 3.41 2.69
N GLY A 47 -19.71 2.67 2.17
CA GLY A 47 -19.67 2.13 0.81
C GLY A 47 -19.06 3.10 -0.22
N SER A 48 -18.55 4.26 0.21
CA SER A 48 -17.87 5.18 -0.70
C SER A 48 -16.35 5.12 -0.54
N ASP A 49 -15.64 4.77 -1.60
CA ASP A 49 -14.17 4.78 -1.67
C ASP A 49 -13.58 6.14 -1.24
N ALA A 50 -14.28 7.24 -1.54
CA ALA A 50 -13.80 8.59 -1.25
C ALA A 50 -13.66 8.86 0.25
N ASN A 51 -14.59 8.37 1.08
CA ASN A 51 -14.52 8.54 2.53
C ASN A 51 -13.42 7.66 3.13
N GLU A 52 -13.24 6.45 2.61
CA GLU A 52 -12.16 5.57 3.04
C GLU A 52 -10.79 6.15 2.68
N PHE A 53 -10.60 6.66 1.47
CA PHE A 53 -9.37 7.28 1.04
C PHE A 53 -9.03 8.51 1.89
N THR A 54 -10.01 9.36 2.12
CA THR A 54 -9.82 10.57 2.96
C THR A 54 -9.43 10.19 4.39
N GLY A 55 -10.14 9.25 5.00
CA GLY A 55 -9.84 8.76 6.35
C GLY A 55 -8.46 8.12 6.46
N CYS A 56 -8.10 7.30 5.48
CA CYS A 56 -6.80 6.65 5.39
C CYS A 56 -5.66 7.69 5.33
N VAL A 57 -5.77 8.68 4.46
CA VAL A 57 -4.77 9.74 4.31
C VAL A 57 -4.65 10.58 5.58
N GLN A 58 -5.77 10.99 6.17
CA GLN A 58 -5.75 11.79 7.41
C GLN A 58 -5.04 11.04 8.54
N ALA A 59 -5.40 9.78 8.76
CA ALA A 59 -4.78 8.96 9.80
C ALA A 59 -3.30 8.70 9.49
N ALA A 60 -2.93 8.39 8.24
CA ALA A 60 -1.54 8.17 7.85
C ALA A 60 -0.69 9.43 8.08
N VAL A 61 -1.16 10.61 7.68
CA VAL A 61 -0.44 11.88 7.87
C VAL A 61 -0.27 12.21 9.35
N GLN A 62 -1.27 11.94 10.20
CA GLN A 62 -1.15 12.13 11.64
C GLN A 62 -0.11 11.19 12.27
N GLU A 63 0.00 9.98 11.79
CA GLU A 63 0.96 9.00 12.30
C GLU A 63 2.39 9.20 11.75
N LEU A 64 2.56 9.85 10.59
CA LEU A 64 3.89 10.19 10.04
C LEU A 64 4.76 10.99 11.02
N ALA A 65 4.14 11.81 11.88
CA ALA A 65 4.88 12.60 12.88
C ALA A 65 5.40 11.76 14.06
N LYS A 66 4.95 10.51 14.22
CA LYS A 66 5.18 9.68 15.42
C LYS A 66 5.84 8.35 15.11
N LYS A 67 5.82 7.91 13.86
CA LYS A 67 6.20 6.56 13.45
C LYS A 67 7.21 6.59 12.31
N ASP A 68 8.12 5.62 12.35
CA ASP A 68 9.15 5.42 11.32
C ASP A 68 8.63 4.61 10.13
N PHE A 69 7.62 3.76 10.36
CA PHE A 69 7.03 2.90 9.35
C PHE A 69 5.50 2.97 9.39
N LEU A 70 4.90 3.23 8.25
CA LEU A 70 3.45 3.24 8.08
C LEU A 70 3.04 2.25 6.99
N TYR A 71 2.00 1.49 7.29
CA TYR A 71 1.32 0.65 6.32
C TYR A 71 -0.14 1.11 6.16
N PRO A 72 -0.41 2.15 5.38
CA PRO A 72 -1.75 2.55 5.04
C PRO A 72 -2.33 1.57 4.01
N HIS A 73 -3.47 1.01 4.32
CA HIS A 73 -4.25 0.14 3.44
C HIS A 73 -5.63 0.77 3.24
N ALA A 74 -5.91 1.19 2.04
CA ALA A 74 -7.22 1.64 1.61
C ALA A 74 -7.78 0.61 0.60
N GLY A 75 -8.89 -0.01 0.96
CA GLY A 75 -9.58 -0.96 0.09
C GLY A 75 -10.25 -0.25 -1.08
N LEU A 76 -10.31 -0.92 -2.21
CA LEU A 76 -11.26 -0.56 -3.26
C LEU A 76 -12.59 -1.25 -2.95
N SER A 77 -13.70 -0.60 -3.23
CA SER A 77 -15.02 -1.23 -3.03
C SER A 77 -15.16 -2.54 -3.81
N ASP A 78 -15.97 -3.43 -3.27
CA ASP A 78 -16.25 -4.72 -3.92
C ASP A 78 -16.77 -4.54 -5.35
N ASP A 79 -17.51 -3.47 -5.62
CA ASP A 79 -18.00 -3.14 -6.96
C ASP A 79 -16.86 -2.90 -7.94
N VAL A 80 -15.78 -2.26 -7.52
CA VAL A 80 -14.58 -2.04 -8.35
C VAL A 80 -13.76 -3.32 -8.49
N LEU A 81 -13.62 -4.09 -7.41
CA LEU A 81 -12.87 -5.36 -7.43
C LEU A 81 -13.53 -6.37 -8.37
N HIS A 82 -14.86 -6.39 -8.40
CA HIS A 82 -15.66 -7.28 -9.26
C HIS A 82 -16.08 -6.66 -10.59
N ALA A 83 -15.72 -5.39 -10.86
CA ALA A 83 -16.02 -4.75 -12.13
C ALA A 83 -15.49 -5.58 -13.30
N THR A 84 -16.36 -5.85 -14.23
CA THR A 84 -16.00 -6.54 -15.49
C THR A 84 -15.38 -5.55 -16.49
N ASP A 85 -15.66 -4.26 -16.33
CA ASP A 85 -15.14 -3.21 -17.17
C ASP A 85 -13.73 -2.79 -16.72
N VAL A 86 -12.79 -2.88 -17.65
CA VAL A 86 -11.39 -2.44 -17.45
C VAL A 86 -11.32 -0.94 -17.17
N GLN A 87 -12.20 -0.15 -17.77
CA GLN A 87 -12.21 1.31 -17.58
C GLN A 87 -12.58 1.71 -16.15
N ASP A 88 -13.45 0.96 -15.49
CA ASP A 88 -13.80 1.21 -14.09
C ASP A 88 -12.60 0.92 -13.17
N LYS A 89 -11.85 -0.12 -13.45
CA LYS A 89 -10.60 -0.43 -12.73
C LYS A 89 -9.55 0.65 -12.93
N VAL A 90 -9.36 1.13 -14.16
CA VAL A 90 -8.43 2.23 -14.45
C VAL A 90 -8.83 3.48 -13.68
N ARG A 91 -10.11 3.88 -13.73
CA ARG A 91 -10.63 5.02 -12.97
C ARG A 91 -10.42 4.89 -11.46
N ALA A 92 -10.53 3.69 -10.94
CA ALA A 92 -10.30 3.44 -9.51
C ALA A 92 -8.83 3.62 -9.14
N ILE A 93 -7.91 3.13 -9.97
CA ILE A 93 -6.46 3.32 -9.77
C ILE A 93 -6.10 4.80 -9.88
N GLU A 94 -6.63 5.53 -10.86
CA GLU A 94 -6.42 6.96 -11.02
C GLU A 94 -6.93 7.75 -9.80
N ARG A 95 -8.10 7.37 -9.25
CA ARG A 95 -8.62 7.97 -8.02
C ARG A 95 -7.74 7.66 -6.82
N PHE A 96 -7.27 6.43 -6.67
CA PHE A 96 -6.37 6.04 -5.60
C PHE A 96 -5.05 6.84 -5.67
N ASP A 97 -4.48 6.97 -6.86
CA ASP A 97 -3.28 7.80 -7.07
C ASP A 97 -3.51 9.25 -6.65
N ALA A 98 -4.59 9.86 -7.14
CA ALA A 98 -4.89 11.26 -6.87
C ALA A 98 -5.30 11.55 -5.42
N GLN A 99 -6.02 10.63 -4.77
CA GLN A 99 -6.63 10.87 -3.46
C GLN A 99 -5.85 10.24 -2.30
N VAL A 100 -4.98 9.27 -2.55
CA VAL A 100 -4.17 8.59 -1.51
C VAL A 100 -2.69 8.83 -1.74
N VAL A 101 -2.15 8.40 -2.88
CA VAL A 101 -0.70 8.45 -3.14
C VAL A 101 -0.19 9.88 -3.20
N GLY A 102 -0.85 10.74 -3.96
CA GLY A 102 -0.48 12.15 -4.11
C GLY A 102 -0.43 12.90 -2.78
N PRO A 103 -1.49 12.90 -1.96
CA PRO A 103 -1.49 13.56 -0.64
C PRO A 103 -0.45 13.00 0.34
N ILE A 104 -0.25 11.67 0.38
CA ILE A 104 0.79 11.06 1.22
C ILE A 104 2.18 11.51 0.74
N LEU A 105 2.43 11.51 -0.57
CA LEU A 105 3.70 11.97 -1.12
C LEU A 105 3.96 13.45 -0.82
N ALA A 106 2.93 14.28 -0.89
CA ALA A 106 3.03 15.70 -0.52
C ALA A 106 3.37 15.88 0.97
N ALA A 107 2.78 15.08 1.85
CA ALA A 107 3.11 15.09 3.27
C ALA A 107 4.56 14.60 3.52
N LEU A 108 4.99 13.55 2.83
CA LEU A 108 6.35 13.03 2.93
C LEU A 108 7.41 14.03 2.45
N ALA A 109 7.10 14.91 1.52
CA ALA A 109 8.03 15.93 1.03
C ALA A 109 8.51 16.90 2.12
N THR A 110 7.85 16.96 3.28
CA THR A 110 8.29 17.75 4.45
C THR A 110 9.33 17.01 5.30
N HIS A 111 9.58 15.72 5.04
CA HIS A 111 10.55 14.91 5.77
C HIS A 111 11.92 14.94 5.08
N PRO A 112 13.02 14.94 5.85
CA PRO A 112 14.37 15.02 5.28
C PRO A 112 14.75 13.81 4.43
N ALA A 113 14.18 12.65 4.74
CA ALA A 113 14.38 11.41 3.99
C ALA A 113 13.14 10.52 4.14
N TYR A 114 12.71 9.91 3.04
CA TYR A 114 11.57 8.98 3.05
C TYR A 114 11.68 7.95 1.91
N ARG A 115 10.97 6.86 2.09
CA ARG A 115 10.66 5.89 1.04
C ARG A 115 9.17 5.65 1.01
N LEU A 116 8.59 5.72 -0.18
CA LEU A 116 7.20 5.37 -0.43
C LEU A 116 7.16 4.15 -1.35
N LEU A 117 6.57 3.07 -0.87
CA LEU A 117 6.30 1.87 -1.64
C LEU A 117 4.80 1.76 -1.89
N VAL A 118 4.41 1.78 -3.16
CA VAL A 118 3.03 1.51 -3.59
C VAL A 118 2.98 0.08 -4.11
N VAL A 119 2.08 -0.73 -3.58
CA VAL A 119 1.93 -2.15 -3.94
C VAL A 119 0.51 -2.39 -4.37
N CYS A 120 0.34 -3.11 -5.48
CA CYS A 120 -0.97 -3.54 -5.96
C CYS A 120 -1.25 -4.97 -5.47
N ASP A 121 -2.45 -5.20 -4.90
CA ASP A 121 -2.86 -6.56 -4.54
C ASP A 121 -3.07 -7.40 -5.82
N PRO A 122 -2.43 -8.57 -5.93
CA PRO A 122 -2.61 -9.46 -7.08
C PRO A 122 -4.05 -9.99 -7.22
N GLY A 123 -4.89 -9.88 -6.21
CA GLY A 123 -6.31 -10.22 -6.29
C GLY A 123 -7.08 -9.45 -7.36
N LEU A 124 -6.55 -8.31 -7.82
CA LEU A 124 -7.08 -7.56 -8.97
C LEU A 124 -6.78 -8.23 -10.32
N ALA A 125 -5.74 -9.05 -10.40
CA ALA A 125 -5.43 -9.82 -11.59
C ALA A 125 -6.24 -11.14 -11.54
N LYS A 126 -7.19 -11.32 -12.45
CA LYS A 126 -7.85 -12.62 -12.64
C LYS A 126 -6.78 -13.61 -13.10
N SER A 127 -6.22 -14.38 -12.18
CA SER A 127 -5.36 -15.50 -12.55
C SER A 127 -6.23 -16.62 -13.13
N HIS A 128 -6.17 -16.80 -14.43
CA HIS A 128 -6.71 -17.99 -15.10
C HIS A 128 -5.60 -19.07 -15.08
N GLY A 129 -5.27 -19.59 -13.89
CA GLY A 129 -4.25 -20.63 -13.79
C GLY A 129 -3.63 -20.73 -12.39
N ALA A 130 -2.81 -21.77 -12.18
CA ALA A 130 -2.19 -22.09 -10.90
C ALA A 130 -0.98 -21.21 -10.54
N GLU A 131 -0.60 -20.26 -11.37
CA GLU A 131 0.52 -19.36 -11.10
C GLU A 131 0.03 -18.06 -10.45
N VAL A 132 0.62 -17.71 -9.31
CA VAL A 132 0.40 -16.41 -8.68
C VAL A 132 1.09 -15.36 -9.54
N PRO A 133 0.37 -14.37 -10.07
CA PRO A 133 0.99 -13.33 -10.88
C PRO A 133 2.01 -12.53 -10.06
N PRO A 134 3.04 -11.98 -10.69
CA PRO A 134 4.00 -11.12 -10.00
C PRO A 134 3.29 -9.88 -9.44
N ILE A 135 3.68 -9.51 -8.23
CA ILE A 135 3.14 -8.31 -7.58
C ILE A 135 3.78 -7.08 -8.21
N LEU A 136 2.95 -6.19 -8.73
CA LEU A 136 3.39 -4.89 -9.25
C LEU A 136 3.61 -3.92 -8.09
N TYR A 137 4.76 -3.24 -8.09
CA TYR A 137 5.06 -2.21 -7.11
C TYR A 137 5.79 -1.02 -7.73
N ALA A 138 5.68 0.13 -7.09
CA ALA A 138 6.47 1.33 -7.37
C ALA A 138 7.16 1.80 -6.09
N LEU A 139 8.45 2.09 -6.19
CA LEU A 139 9.25 2.60 -5.07
C LEU A 139 9.76 4.00 -5.41
N CYS A 140 9.43 4.97 -4.54
CA CYS A 140 10.00 6.30 -4.53
C CYS A 140 10.93 6.44 -3.32
N ASP A 141 12.19 6.78 -3.56
CA ASP A 141 13.18 7.05 -2.51
C ASP A 141 13.68 8.49 -2.68
N SER A 142 13.52 9.32 -1.65
CA SER A 142 13.92 10.73 -1.69
C SER A 142 15.43 10.94 -1.85
N ALA A 143 16.25 9.96 -1.47
CA ALA A 143 17.70 9.98 -1.61
C ALA A 143 18.19 9.42 -2.95
N ALA A 144 17.34 8.72 -3.68
CA ALA A 144 17.71 8.13 -4.95
C ALA A 144 17.77 9.19 -6.06
N LYS A 145 18.84 9.19 -6.83
CA LYS A 145 18.89 9.98 -8.06
C LYS A 145 17.95 9.32 -9.09
N PRO A 146 17.18 10.10 -9.86
CA PRO A 146 16.40 9.55 -10.95
C PRO A 146 17.30 8.73 -11.87
N SER A 147 16.99 7.43 -12.04
CA SER A 147 17.74 6.62 -13.01
C SER A 147 17.29 6.96 -14.43
N ALA A 148 18.22 7.06 -15.36
CA ALA A 148 17.90 7.13 -16.77
C ALA A 148 17.21 5.81 -17.17
N GLY A 149 15.94 5.85 -17.49
CA GLY A 149 15.13 4.66 -17.77
C GLY A 149 13.92 4.49 -16.85
N VAL A 150 13.66 5.48 -15.99
CA VAL A 150 12.43 5.50 -15.19
C VAL A 150 11.24 5.55 -16.13
N THR A 151 10.41 4.56 -16.03
CA THR A 151 9.12 4.49 -16.69
C THR A 151 8.22 5.59 -16.14
N LYS A 152 7.51 6.26 -17.02
CA LYS A 152 6.58 7.33 -16.63
C LYS A 152 5.21 6.81 -16.23
N ARG A 153 4.99 5.50 -16.26
CA ARG A 153 3.70 4.86 -16.06
C ARG A 153 3.84 3.64 -15.15
N PHE A 154 2.88 3.49 -14.28
CA PHE A 154 2.76 2.32 -13.42
C PHE A 154 1.93 1.26 -14.14
N HIS A 155 2.57 0.45 -14.97
CA HIS A 155 1.93 -0.70 -15.63
C HIS A 155 2.93 -1.83 -15.92
N GLU A 156 2.41 -3.03 -16.14
CA GLU A 156 3.20 -4.27 -16.24
C GLU A 156 4.26 -4.25 -17.34
N GLN A 157 3.98 -3.66 -18.50
CA GLN A 157 4.96 -3.59 -19.59
C GLN A 157 6.16 -2.72 -19.22
N ASP A 158 5.92 -1.58 -18.57
CA ASP A 158 6.98 -0.70 -18.12
C ASP A 158 7.78 -1.34 -16.98
N ALA A 159 7.10 -2.05 -16.05
CA ALA A 159 7.75 -2.79 -14.99
C ALA A 159 8.69 -3.89 -15.52
N ASN A 160 8.30 -4.60 -16.57
CA ASN A 160 9.13 -5.60 -17.23
C ASN A 160 10.36 -4.98 -17.92
N ILE A 161 10.26 -3.76 -18.43
CA ILE A 161 11.37 -3.02 -19.06
C ILE A 161 12.32 -2.46 -18.00
N ALA A 162 11.76 -1.92 -16.90
CA ALA A 162 12.56 -1.36 -15.79
C ALA A 162 13.38 -2.40 -15.03
N GLY A 163 13.02 -3.68 -15.17
CA GLY A 163 13.63 -4.77 -14.45
C GLY A 163 13.11 -4.91 -13.02
N THR A 164 13.27 -6.10 -12.46
CA THR A 164 12.97 -6.37 -11.05
C THR A 164 14.12 -5.83 -10.22
N ALA A 165 13.87 -4.80 -9.40
CA ALA A 165 14.81 -4.47 -8.34
C ALA A 165 14.86 -5.67 -7.38
N PRO A 166 16.05 -6.21 -7.05
CA PRO A 166 16.15 -7.26 -6.05
C PRO A 166 15.60 -6.71 -4.74
N CYS A 167 14.69 -7.46 -4.13
CA CYS A 167 14.30 -7.20 -2.75
C CYS A 167 15.60 -7.16 -1.93
N ALA A 168 15.96 -6.01 -1.39
CA ALA A 168 17.10 -5.92 -0.50
C ALA A 168 16.86 -6.88 0.67
N ARG A 169 17.77 -7.85 0.85
CA ARG A 169 17.74 -8.85 1.92
C ARG A 169 17.99 -8.19 3.26
#